data_8282904314a5ece650e5bceb6bc6e10c
#
_entry.id   8282904314a5ece650e5bceb6bc6e10c
#
_cell.length_a   1.000
_cell.length_b   1.000
_cell.length_c   1.000
_cell.angle_alpha   90.00
_cell.angle_beta   90.00
_cell.angle_gamma   90.00
#
_symmetry.space_group_name_H-M   'P 1'
#
loop_
_entity.id
_entity.type
_entity.pdbx_description
1 polymer ?
#
loop_
_entity_poly.entity_id
_entity_poly.type
_entity_poly.pdbx_seq_one_letter_code
_entity_poly.pdbx_strand_id
1 'polypeptide(L)'
;MPSLLETATAKAQHWLNSNIDNASKEQVKKLLANPDQKELIDSFYKDLEFGTGGLRGIMGVGANCMNQYTVGSATQGLANYLKKSFPSKQIQVAIAYDSRNNSKYFAQVTANVFSANGILVHLFSELRPTPLLSFAIRHLKCESGVVVTASHNPKE
;
A
#
# COMPACT_ATOMS: atom_id res chain seq x y z
N MET A 1 16.36 -23.93 9.21
CA MET A 1 15.62 -22.74 8.75
C MET A 1 15.10 -22.02 9.99
N PRO A 2 15.12 -20.69 10.06
CA PRO A 2 14.56 -19.98 11.19
C PRO A 2 13.05 -20.27 11.32
N SER A 3 12.54 -20.27 12.54
CA SER A 3 11.11 -20.43 12.80
C SER A 3 10.33 -19.22 12.28
N LEU A 4 9.00 -19.36 12.11
CA LEU A 4 8.14 -18.23 11.74
C LEU A 4 8.24 -17.07 12.76
N LEU A 5 8.33 -17.40 14.02
CA LEU A 5 8.50 -16.42 15.10
C LEU A 5 9.83 -15.68 15.02
N GLU A 6 10.95 -16.39 14.79
CA GLU A 6 12.25 -15.76 14.60
C GLU A 6 12.26 -14.82 13.40
N THR A 7 11.67 -15.25 12.28
CA THR A 7 11.53 -14.43 11.07
C THR A 7 10.70 -13.16 11.34
N ALA A 8 9.54 -13.33 11.97
CA ALA A 8 8.64 -12.21 12.29
C ALA A 8 9.31 -11.23 13.27
N THR A 9 9.98 -11.74 14.31
CA THR A 9 10.70 -10.92 15.29
C THR A 9 11.82 -10.12 14.62
N ALA A 10 12.63 -10.74 13.76
CA ALA A 10 13.70 -10.05 13.05
C ALA A 10 13.16 -8.92 12.14
N LYS A 11 12.07 -9.16 11.40
CA LYS A 11 11.42 -8.13 10.57
C LYS A 11 10.84 -7.00 11.42
N ALA A 12 10.18 -7.31 12.54
CA ALA A 12 9.65 -6.32 13.46
C ALA A 12 10.76 -5.43 14.05
N GLN A 13 11.90 -6.02 14.45
CA GLN A 13 13.07 -5.26 14.90
C GLN A 13 13.66 -4.37 13.79
N HIS A 14 13.71 -4.87 12.55
CA HIS A 14 14.11 -4.07 11.41
C HIS A 14 13.20 -2.84 11.22
N TRP A 15 11.88 -3.03 11.37
CA TRP A 15 10.91 -1.93 11.30
C TRP A 15 11.13 -0.89 12.39
N LEU A 16 11.42 -1.28 13.63
CA LEU A 16 11.73 -0.34 14.72
C LEU A 16 12.95 0.53 14.42
N ASN A 17 13.94 -0.04 13.72
CA ASN A 17 15.17 0.66 13.35
C ASN A 17 15.04 1.48 12.05
N SER A 18 13.92 1.34 11.35
CA SER A 18 13.65 2.09 10.12
C SER A 18 13.02 3.45 10.39
N ASN A 19 12.94 4.28 9.34
CA ASN A 19 12.35 5.62 9.43
C ASN A 19 10.82 5.58 9.30
N ILE A 20 10.16 4.89 10.23
CA ILE A 20 8.69 4.90 10.38
C ILE A 20 8.27 5.85 11.50
N ASP A 21 7.00 6.27 11.48
CA ASP A 21 6.48 7.18 12.49
C ASP A 21 6.43 6.56 13.90
N ASN A 22 6.38 7.42 14.92
CA ASN A 22 6.41 6.99 16.31
C ASN A 22 5.18 6.15 16.70
N ALA A 23 4.01 6.42 16.15
CA ALA A 23 2.80 5.65 16.45
C ALA A 23 2.93 4.21 15.93
N SER A 24 3.47 4.03 14.72
CA SER A 24 3.80 2.72 14.17
C SER A 24 4.85 2.00 15.00
N LYS A 25 5.91 2.71 15.45
CA LYS A 25 6.94 2.12 16.35
C LYS A 25 6.34 1.62 17.65
N GLU A 26 5.45 2.39 18.27
CA GLU A 26 4.79 1.95 19.52
C GLU A 26 3.88 0.73 19.29
N GLN A 27 3.20 0.64 18.14
CA GLN A 27 2.44 -0.57 17.82
C GLN A 27 3.34 -1.79 17.64
N VAL A 28 4.46 -1.67 16.92
CA VAL A 28 5.43 -2.77 16.78
C VAL A 28 5.99 -3.21 18.13
N LYS A 29 6.33 -2.27 19.03
CA LYS A 29 6.78 -2.60 20.39
C LYS A 29 5.73 -3.38 21.19
N LYS A 30 4.45 -3.00 21.07
CA LYS A 30 3.35 -3.73 21.71
C LYS A 30 3.23 -5.15 21.19
N LEU A 31 3.35 -5.36 19.87
CA LEU A 31 3.35 -6.70 19.27
C LEU A 31 4.51 -7.56 19.78
N LEU A 32 5.70 -7.01 19.86
CA LEU A 32 6.89 -7.70 20.37
C LEU A 32 6.79 -8.04 21.87
N ALA A 33 6.11 -7.22 22.65
CA ALA A 33 5.92 -7.42 24.08
C ALA A 33 4.73 -8.34 24.43
N ASN A 34 3.86 -8.65 23.46
CA ASN A 34 2.69 -9.48 23.71
C ASN A 34 3.09 -10.94 23.90
N PRO A 35 2.71 -11.60 25.02
CA PRO A 35 2.96 -13.03 25.20
C PRO A 35 2.33 -13.92 24.12
N ASP A 36 1.15 -13.53 23.60
CA ASP A 36 0.57 -14.14 22.41
C ASP A 36 1.25 -13.59 21.17
N GLN A 37 2.14 -14.39 20.60
CA GLN A 37 2.94 -14.03 19.42
C GLN A 37 2.18 -14.15 18.09
N LYS A 38 0.91 -14.56 18.11
CA LYS A 38 0.13 -14.81 16.89
C LYS A 38 0.04 -13.57 16.01
N GLU A 39 -0.35 -12.44 16.59
CA GLU A 39 -0.50 -11.18 15.85
C GLU A 39 0.86 -10.68 15.31
N LEU A 40 1.94 -10.84 16.07
CA LEU A 40 3.30 -10.54 15.60
C LEU A 40 3.66 -11.39 14.37
N ILE A 41 3.42 -12.70 14.44
CA ILE A 41 3.69 -13.62 13.34
C ILE A 41 2.85 -13.22 12.13
N ASP A 42 1.54 -13.04 12.29
CA ASP A 42 0.61 -12.70 11.20
C ASP A 42 1.01 -11.39 10.50
N SER A 43 1.52 -10.42 11.26
CA SER A 43 1.92 -9.11 10.73
C SER A 43 3.27 -9.11 10.01
N PHE A 44 4.19 -10.05 10.32
CA PHE A 44 5.58 -9.95 9.87
C PHE A 44 6.18 -11.22 9.24
N TYR A 45 5.47 -12.38 9.21
CA TYR A 45 6.06 -13.64 8.72
C TYR A 45 6.45 -13.60 7.24
N LYS A 46 5.79 -12.77 6.45
CA LYS A 46 6.09 -12.51 5.04
C LYS A 46 5.89 -11.05 4.68
N ASP A 47 6.22 -10.68 3.48
CA ASP A 47 5.86 -9.38 2.92
C ASP A 47 4.51 -9.48 2.19
N LEU A 48 3.77 -8.38 2.15
CA LEU A 48 2.49 -8.30 1.46
C LEU A 48 2.72 -8.41 -0.06
N GLU A 49 2.04 -9.34 -0.69
CA GLU A 49 2.22 -9.65 -2.11
C GLU A 49 0.99 -9.30 -2.93
N PHE A 50 1.20 -9.01 -4.21
CA PHE A 50 0.13 -8.85 -5.17
C PHE A 50 -0.52 -10.21 -5.49
N GLY A 51 -1.84 -10.31 -5.24
CA GLY A 51 -2.65 -11.41 -5.74
C GLY A 51 -3.27 -11.11 -7.10
N THR A 52 -4.13 -12.00 -7.60
CA THR A 52 -4.81 -11.88 -8.90
C THR A 52 -5.62 -10.58 -9.06
N GLY A 53 -6.15 -10.04 -7.96
CA GLY A 53 -6.99 -8.82 -7.97
C GLY A 53 -6.32 -7.60 -7.32
N GLY A 54 -5.00 -7.55 -7.24
CA GLY A 54 -4.26 -6.45 -6.63
C GLY A 54 -3.65 -6.78 -5.27
N LEU A 55 -3.16 -5.76 -4.58
CA LEU A 55 -2.60 -5.87 -3.24
C LEU A 55 -3.75 -5.98 -2.21
N ARG A 56 -3.74 -7.00 -1.36
CA ARG A 56 -4.78 -7.25 -0.36
C ARG A 56 -4.16 -7.68 0.96
N GLY A 57 -4.70 -7.19 2.06
CA GLY A 57 -4.26 -7.56 3.42
C GLY A 57 -5.14 -6.93 4.49
N ILE A 58 -4.99 -7.40 5.71
CA ILE A 58 -5.60 -6.80 6.90
C ILE A 58 -4.92 -5.46 7.16
N MET A 59 -5.66 -4.44 7.57
CA MET A 59 -5.09 -3.16 7.96
C MET A 59 -4.35 -3.30 9.31
N GLY A 60 -3.11 -2.83 9.35
CA GLY A 60 -2.30 -2.90 10.57
C GLY A 60 -0.84 -2.57 10.32
N VAL A 61 -0.07 -2.54 11.40
CA VAL A 61 1.38 -2.40 11.32
C VAL A 61 2.03 -3.72 10.94
N GLY A 62 3.02 -3.67 10.07
CA GLY A 62 3.77 -4.86 9.66
C GLY A 62 3.89 -5.01 8.15
N ALA A 63 4.86 -5.82 7.75
CA ALA A 63 5.20 -6.05 6.35
C ALA A 63 4.12 -6.84 5.58
N ASN A 64 3.31 -7.64 6.28
CA ASN A 64 2.19 -8.41 5.73
C ASN A 64 0.84 -7.70 5.88
N CYS A 65 0.81 -6.44 6.31
CA CYS A 65 -0.41 -5.68 6.54
C CYS A 65 -0.55 -4.51 5.56
N MET A 66 -1.80 -4.09 5.31
CA MET A 66 -2.10 -2.86 4.58
C MET A 66 -1.84 -1.65 5.48
N ASN A 67 -0.85 -0.86 5.14
CA ASN A 67 -0.49 0.40 5.81
C ASN A 67 0.19 1.36 4.82
N GLN A 68 0.51 2.57 5.28
CA GLN A 68 1.14 3.57 4.43
C GLN A 68 2.49 3.14 3.83
N TYR A 69 3.24 2.28 4.51
CA TYR A 69 4.56 1.83 4.05
C TYR A 69 4.44 0.76 2.97
N THR A 70 3.56 -0.23 3.16
CA THR A 70 3.32 -1.30 2.19
C THR A 70 2.63 -0.75 0.94
N VAL A 71 1.64 0.14 1.08
CA VAL A 71 1.02 0.85 -0.04
C VAL A 71 2.04 1.74 -0.77
N GLY A 72 2.85 2.50 -0.03
CA GLY A 72 3.90 3.33 -0.60
C GLY A 72 4.94 2.53 -1.37
N SER A 73 5.41 1.42 -0.81
CA SER A 73 6.37 0.50 -1.45
C SER A 73 5.81 -0.12 -2.73
N ALA A 74 4.56 -0.59 -2.69
CA ALA A 74 3.88 -1.13 -3.87
C ALA A 74 3.71 -0.07 -4.97
N THR A 75 3.36 1.17 -4.58
CA THR A 75 3.25 2.30 -5.50
C THR A 75 4.61 2.65 -6.11
N GLN A 76 5.68 2.63 -5.32
CA GLN A 76 7.04 2.85 -5.82
C GLN A 76 7.44 1.79 -6.85
N GLY A 77 7.08 0.52 -6.61
CA GLY A 77 7.29 -0.56 -7.57
C GLY A 77 6.57 -0.29 -8.91
N LEU A 78 5.30 0.14 -8.84
CA LEU A 78 4.54 0.51 -10.05
C LEU A 78 5.13 1.75 -10.73
N ALA A 79 5.56 2.77 -9.99
CA ALA A 79 6.23 3.94 -10.56
C ALA A 79 7.51 3.56 -11.31
N ASN A 80 8.33 2.69 -10.74
CA ASN A 80 9.54 2.18 -11.38
C ASN A 80 9.22 1.42 -12.68
N TYR A 81 8.19 0.57 -12.65
CA TYR A 81 7.72 -0.15 -13.84
C TYR A 81 7.26 0.79 -14.94
N LEU A 82 6.43 1.78 -14.60
CA LEU A 82 5.93 2.76 -15.58
C LEU A 82 7.08 3.59 -16.20
N LYS A 83 8.02 4.06 -15.39
CA LYS A 83 9.19 4.80 -15.90
C LYS A 83 10.06 3.95 -16.82
N LYS A 84 10.20 2.66 -16.54
CA LYS A 84 10.92 1.73 -17.43
C LYS A 84 10.14 1.47 -18.73
N SER A 85 8.82 1.39 -18.65
CA SER A 85 7.96 1.10 -19.82
C SER A 85 7.75 2.31 -20.73
N PHE A 86 7.84 3.53 -20.18
CA PHE A 86 7.59 4.79 -20.90
C PHE A 86 8.72 5.81 -20.69
N PRO A 87 9.97 5.50 -21.08
CA PRO A 87 11.15 6.29 -20.69
C PRO A 87 11.19 7.72 -21.26
N SER A 88 10.46 7.99 -22.33
CA SER A 88 10.46 9.29 -23.03
C SER A 88 9.13 10.04 -22.93
N LYS A 89 8.24 9.61 -22.03
CA LYS A 89 6.90 10.17 -21.92
C LYS A 89 6.66 10.80 -20.54
N GLN A 90 5.92 11.91 -20.51
CA GLN A 90 5.33 12.39 -19.26
C GLN A 90 4.24 11.40 -18.85
N ILE A 91 4.55 10.56 -17.90
CA ILE A 91 3.63 9.53 -17.39
C ILE A 91 2.53 10.20 -16.60
N GLN A 92 1.30 9.74 -16.81
CA GLN A 92 0.10 10.19 -16.08
C GLN A 92 -0.60 8.99 -15.46
N VAL A 93 -1.14 9.15 -14.26
CA VAL A 93 -1.93 8.12 -13.58
C VAL A 93 -3.22 8.71 -13.02
N ALA A 94 -4.30 7.94 -13.05
CA ALA A 94 -5.56 8.30 -12.40
C ALA A 94 -5.73 7.47 -11.12
N ILE A 95 -6.23 8.08 -10.04
CA ILE A 95 -6.43 7.42 -8.75
C ILE A 95 -7.85 7.66 -8.28
N ALA A 96 -8.58 6.59 -7.99
CA ALA A 96 -9.90 6.61 -7.36
C ALA A 96 -9.87 5.88 -6.01
N TYR A 97 -10.84 6.18 -5.17
CA TYR A 97 -11.03 5.54 -3.88
C TYR A 97 -12.52 5.44 -3.54
N ASP A 98 -12.85 4.53 -2.63
CA ASP A 98 -14.20 4.28 -2.16
C ASP A 98 -14.44 4.78 -0.72
N SER A 99 -15.57 4.41 -0.13
CA SER A 99 -15.98 4.81 1.22
C SER A 99 -15.35 3.98 2.35
N ARG A 100 -14.48 3.03 2.03
CA ARG A 100 -13.85 2.16 3.03
C ARG A 100 -12.87 2.91 3.92
N ASN A 101 -12.70 2.41 5.13
CA ASN A 101 -11.76 2.96 6.10
C ASN A 101 -10.36 3.10 5.48
N ASN A 102 -9.73 4.24 5.69
CA ASN A 102 -8.41 4.59 5.16
C ASN A 102 -8.28 4.64 3.62
N SER A 103 -9.36 4.40 2.84
CA SER A 103 -9.28 4.37 1.38
C SER A 103 -8.78 5.70 0.81
N LYS A 104 -9.34 6.82 1.26
CA LYS A 104 -8.87 8.18 0.91
C LYS A 104 -7.42 8.43 1.34
N TYR A 105 -7.06 7.99 2.54
CA TYR A 105 -5.69 8.16 3.06
C TYR A 105 -4.67 7.38 2.21
N PHE A 106 -4.94 6.11 1.90
CA PHE A 106 -4.05 5.32 1.04
C PHE A 106 -4.01 5.83 -0.40
N ALA A 107 -5.11 6.36 -0.92
CA ALA A 107 -5.11 7.04 -2.23
C ALA A 107 -4.20 8.27 -2.22
N GLN A 108 -4.17 9.04 -1.13
CA GLN A 108 -3.27 10.18 -0.97
C GLN A 108 -1.80 9.73 -0.86
N VAL A 109 -1.50 8.64 -0.11
CA VAL A 109 -0.16 8.04 -0.05
C VAL A 109 0.30 7.65 -1.46
N THR A 110 -0.55 6.96 -2.21
CA THR A 110 -0.29 6.58 -3.60
C THR A 110 -0.01 7.80 -4.48
N ALA A 111 -0.84 8.84 -4.37
CA ALA A 111 -0.65 10.08 -5.13
C ALA A 111 0.68 10.75 -4.81
N ASN A 112 1.05 10.83 -3.54
CA ASN A 112 2.30 11.46 -3.10
C ASN A 112 3.53 10.72 -3.64
N VAL A 113 3.51 9.37 -3.62
CA VAL A 113 4.63 8.57 -4.15
C VAL A 113 4.76 8.74 -5.66
N PHE A 114 3.67 8.70 -6.42
CA PHE A 114 3.73 8.97 -7.87
C PHE A 114 4.23 10.37 -8.17
N SER A 115 3.72 11.39 -7.47
CA SER A 115 4.15 12.78 -7.66
C SER A 115 5.65 12.95 -7.34
N ALA A 116 6.15 12.34 -6.27
CA ALA A 116 7.57 12.34 -5.92
C ALA A 116 8.46 11.67 -6.99
N ASN A 117 7.89 10.77 -7.80
CA ASN A 117 8.55 10.15 -8.94
C ASN A 117 8.43 10.96 -10.25
N GLY A 118 7.87 12.18 -10.23
CA GLY A 118 7.66 13.01 -11.41
C GLY A 118 6.52 12.54 -12.32
N ILE A 119 5.63 11.71 -11.81
CA ILE A 119 4.45 11.23 -12.51
C ILE A 119 3.28 12.20 -12.26
N LEU A 120 2.59 12.63 -13.30
CA LEU A 120 1.41 13.49 -13.19
C LEU A 120 0.23 12.67 -12.64
N VAL A 121 -0.38 13.14 -11.56
CA VAL A 121 -1.44 12.42 -10.85
C VAL A 121 -2.78 13.13 -11.00
N HIS A 122 -3.78 12.37 -11.43
CA HIS A 122 -5.19 12.75 -11.44
C HIS A 122 -5.91 12.02 -10.29
N LEU A 123 -5.93 12.62 -9.11
CA LEU A 123 -6.64 12.09 -7.94
C LEU A 123 -8.08 12.61 -7.93
N PHE A 124 -9.07 11.73 -7.90
CA PHE A 124 -10.45 12.14 -7.74
C PHE A 124 -10.66 12.86 -6.40
N SER A 125 -11.36 14.00 -6.43
CA SER A 125 -11.66 14.80 -5.23
C SER A 125 -12.65 14.12 -4.28
N GLU A 126 -13.49 13.22 -4.84
CA GLU A 126 -14.54 12.52 -4.13
C GLU A 126 -14.54 11.03 -4.47
N LEU A 127 -15.33 10.27 -3.73
CA LEU A 127 -15.53 8.83 -3.96
C LEU A 127 -16.00 8.56 -5.39
N ARG A 128 -15.37 7.59 -6.06
CA ARG A 128 -15.75 7.19 -7.43
C ARG A 128 -15.65 5.68 -7.60
N PRO A 129 -16.61 5.09 -8.32
CA PRO A 129 -16.60 3.65 -8.61
C PRO A 129 -15.53 3.29 -9.66
N THR A 130 -15.08 2.05 -9.62
CA THR A 130 -14.05 1.52 -10.54
C THR A 130 -14.33 1.77 -12.03
N PRO A 131 -15.59 1.68 -12.56
CA PRO A 131 -15.86 1.99 -13.97
C PRO A 131 -15.49 3.42 -14.34
N LEU A 132 -15.67 4.39 -13.43
CA LEU A 132 -15.29 5.78 -13.71
C LEU A 132 -13.77 5.96 -13.75
N LEU A 133 -13.01 5.24 -12.93
CA LEU A 133 -11.55 5.20 -13.06
C LEU A 133 -11.13 4.67 -14.42
N SER A 134 -11.71 3.56 -14.87
CA SER A 134 -11.43 2.98 -16.19
C SER A 134 -11.75 3.95 -17.34
N PHE A 135 -12.83 4.71 -17.22
CA PHE A 135 -13.14 5.78 -18.18
C PHE A 135 -12.09 6.90 -18.12
N ALA A 136 -11.76 7.38 -16.92
CA ALA A 136 -10.82 8.49 -16.73
C ALA A 136 -9.43 8.17 -17.29
N ILE A 137 -8.92 6.95 -17.10
CA ILE A 137 -7.63 6.51 -17.67
C ILE A 137 -7.61 6.74 -19.17
N ARG A 138 -8.65 6.32 -19.89
CA ARG A 138 -8.74 6.49 -21.35
C ARG A 138 -8.97 7.94 -21.76
N HIS A 139 -9.86 8.64 -21.06
CA HIS A 139 -10.22 10.03 -21.36
C HIS A 139 -9.04 10.98 -21.16
N LEU A 140 -8.30 10.82 -20.07
CA LEU A 140 -7.12 11.61 -19.73
C LEU A 140 -5.83 11.07 -20.37
N LYS A 141 -5.91 9.96 -21.10
CA LYS A 141 -4.75 9.29 -21.73
C LYS A 141 -3.66 8.90 -20.72
N CYS A 142 -4.07 8.46 -19.55
CA CYS A 142 -3.15 7.97 -18.51
C CYS A 142 -2.54 6.63 -18.90
N GLU A 143 -1.30 6.38 -18.50
CA GLU A 143 -0.60 5.10 -18.70
C GLU A 143 -1.07 4.03 -17.72
N SER A 144 -1.61 4.45 -16.57
CA SER A 144 -2.10 3.52 -15.54
C SER A 144 -3.17 4.18 -14.66
N GLY A 145 -3.78 3.38 -13.81
CA GLY A 145 -4.66 3.86 -12.75
C GLY A 145 -4.70 2.92 -11.56
N VAL A 146 -5.02 3.48 -10.41
CA VAL A 146 -5.13 2.76 -9.14
C VAL A 146 -6.50 3.04 -8.53
N VAL A 147 -7.20 2.01 -8.09
CA VAL A 147 -8.37 2.14 -7.22
C VAL A 147 -8.06 1.59 -5.85
N VAL A 148 -8.29 2.39 -4.83
CA VAL A 148 -8.16 1.95 -3.44
C VAL A 148 -9.54 1.57 -2.93
N THR A 149 -9.74 0.27 -2.75
CA THR A 149 -11.04 -0.32 -2.40
C THR A 149 -10.88 -1.66 -1.70
N ALA A 150 -11.78 -1.99 -0.80
CA ALA A 150 -11.93 -3.35 -0.28
C ALA A 150 -13.01 -4.14 -1.05
N SER A 151 -13.63 -3.56 -2.08
CA SER A 151 -14.71 -4.17 -2.86
C SER A 151 -15.82 -4.70 -1.95
N HIS A 152 -16.10 -6.01 -1.99
CA HIS A 152 -17.08 -6.72 -1.15
C HIS A 152 -16.45 -7.46 0.04
N ASN A 153 -15.16 -7.28 0.28
CA ASN A 153 -14.48 -7.91 1.42
C ASN A 153 -15.03 -7.37 2.75
N PRO A 154 -14.92 -8.14 3.85
CA PRO A 154 -15.19 -7.64 5.20
C PRO A 154 -14.43 -6.34 5.49
N LYS A 155 -14.88 -5.61 6.50
CA LYS A 155 -14.33 -4.28 6.83
C LYS A 155 -13.02 -4.31 7.62
N GLU A 156 -12.61 -5.48 8.04
CA GLU A 156 -11.42 -5.74 8.86
C GLU A 156 -10.11 -5.55 8.10
#